data_f7937e305dc6a56c3dba2e9da2705225
#
_entry.id   f7937e305dc6a56c3dba2e9da2705225
#
_cell.length_a   1.000
_cell.length_b   1.000
_cell.length_c   1.000
_cell.angle_alpha   90.00
_cell.angle_beta   90.00
_cell.angle_gamma   90.00
#
_symmetry.space_group_name_H-M   'P 1'
#
loop_
_entity.id
_entity.type
_entity.pdbx_description
1 polymer ?
#
loop_
_entity_poly.entity_id
_entity_poly.type
_entity_poly.pdbx_seq_one_letter_code
_entity_poly.pdbx_strand_id
1 'polypeptide(L)'
;MRRILIDDRVRGIAKSFQIFLEKGLGSNYKSPKTHLGELANNPLLNLQQKQYVQLIISEWDNLIVLEPPFDITIQKFEKIIAKDKMPNEQFGIDLKSPKFLYKEIVEAMRYDYVQEKVYPKTINQLGIKTCVYCNAQYAFSYDNGKVSFQNYEIDHWMPKSKYPYLCTSFFNLQPSCPKCNKSKSSKDDILPFCLYTHDGSKLNPFDFSILHVSCAQYLATHDRDMLRIIFSSKEPGLKENMDTLFHISTQYQAHKDVVEELIWKKQIYNSTILGIYKFR
;
A
#
# COMPACT_ATOMS: atom_id res chain seq x y z
N MET A 1 0.14 -8.72 9.02
CA MET A 1 1.10 -7.88 8.28
C MET A 1 2.22 -8.76 7.74
N ARG A 2 2.17 -9.07 6.46
CA ARG A 2 3.14 -9.93 5.79
C ARG A 2 3.52 -9.30 4.47
N ARG A 3 4.81 -9.36 4.10
CA ARG A 3 5.27 -8.93 2.77
C ARG A 3 5.00 -9.99 1.71
N ILE A 4 4.97 -9.52 0.48
CA ILE A 4 4.90 -10.34 -0.72
C ILE A 4 6.30 -10.40 -1.33
N LEU A 5 6.81 -11.61 -1.56
CA LEU A 5 8.06 -11.80 -2.28
C LEU A 5 7.87 -11.39 -3.74
N ILE A 6 8.79 -10.61 -4.27
CA ILE A 6 8.83 -10.26 -5.68
C ILE A 6 9.42 -11.46 -6.44
N ASP A 7 8.56 -12.37 -6.83
CA ASP A 7 8.85 -13.52 -7.66
C ASP A 7 8.32 -13.35 -9.09
N ASP A 8 8.51 -14.34 -9.94
CA ASP A 8 8.07 -14.29 -11.35
C ASP A 8 6.55 -14.19 -11.47
N ARG A 9 5.78 -14.77 -10.53
CA ARG A 9 4.33 -14.63 -10.46
C ARG A 9 3.93 -13.19 -10.22
N VAL A 10 4.55 -12.53 -9.24
CA VAL A 10 4.25 -11.13 -8.88
C VAL A 10 4.69 -10.19 -10.02
N ARG A 11 5.84 -10.44 -10.65
CA ARG A 11 6.27 -9.70 -11.86
C ARG A 11 5.29 -9.89 -13.02
N GLY A 12 4.76 -11.09 -13.20
CA GLY A 12 3.73 -11.38 -14.20
C GLY A 12 2.44 -10.59 -13.96
N ILE A 13 2.01 -10.46 -12.68
CA ILE A 13 0.86 -9.63 -12.29
C ILE A 13 1.16 -8.15 -12.57
N ALA A 14 2.34 -7.64 -12.20
CA ALA A 14 2.76 -6.27 -12.45
C ALA A 14 2.79 -5.96 -13.96
N LYS A 15 3.28 -6.89 -14.78
CA LYS A 15 3.27 -6.74 -16.25
C LYS A 15 1.87 -6.73 -16.82
N SER A 16 0.98 -7.57 -16.31
CA SER A 16 -0.43 -7.57 -16.71
C SER A 16 -1.13 -6.27 -16.33
N PHE A 17 -0.83 -5.73 -15.15
CA PHE A 17 -1.29 -4.42 -14.69
C PHE A 17 -0.83 -3.31 -15.64
N GLN A 18 0.45 -3.28 -16.04
CA GLN A 18 0.99 -2.32 -17.00
C GLN A 18 0.24 -2.40 -18.34
N ILE A 19 0.11 -3.61 -18.91
CA ILE A 19 -0.59 -3.81 -20.20
C ILE A 19 -2.04 -3.33 -20.11
N PHE A 20 -2.72 -3.60 -19.01
CA PHE A 20 -4.10 -3.18 -18.82
C PHE A 20 -4.24 -1.65 -18.71
N LEU A 21 -3.26 -1.00 -18.05
CA LEU A 21 -3.23 0.46 -17.97
C LEU A 21 -2.90 1.12 -19.31
N GLU A 22 -2.09 0.50 -20.14
CA GLU A 22 -1.73 1.03 -21.46
C GLU A 22 -2.86 0.86 -22.49
N LYS A 23 -3.51 -0.30 -22.50
CA LYS A 23 -4.55 -0.63 -23.49
C LYS A 23 -5.93 -0.14 -23.10
N GLY A 24 -6.21 -0.08 -21.78
CA GLY A 24 -7.51 0.29 -21.23
C GLY A 24 -8.66 -0.63 -21.68
N LEU A 25 -9.87 -0.18 -21.38
CA LEU A 25 -11.11 -0.81 -21.81
C LEU A 25 -11.89 0.18 -22.70
N GLY A 26 -12.20 -0.25 -23.92
CA GLY A 26 -13.02 0.50 -24.86
C GLY A 26 -12.23 1.32 -25.90
N SER A 27 -12.89 1.61 -27.01
CA SER A 27 -12.30 2.25 -28.19
C SER A 27 -11.85 3.69 -27.98
N ASN A 28 -12.43 4.38 -26.99
CA ASN A 28 -12.13 5.79 -26.69
C ASN A 28 -11.12 5.97 -25.54
N TYR A 29 -10.48 4.88 -25.08
CA TYR A 29 -9.49 4.98 -24.02
C TYR A 29 -8.23 5.67 -24.53
N LYS A 30 -7.84 6.76 -23.85
CA LYS A 30 -6.54 7.39 -24.04
C LYS A 30 -5.57 6.88 -22.98
N SER A 31 -4.41 6.43 -23.42
CA SER A 31 -3.36 5.91 -22.52
C SER A 31 -2.74 7.02 -21.68
N PRO A 32 -2.12 6.67 -20.53
CA PRO A 32 -1.35 7.64 -19.76
C PRO A 32 -0.26 8.36 -20.58
N LYS A 33 0.44 7.65 -21.47
CA LYS A 33 1.44 8.27 -22.35
C LYS A 33 0.85 9.38 -23.22
N THR A 34 -0.39 9.19 -23.71
CA THR A 34 -1.11 10.21 -24.48
C THR A 34 -1.41 11.45 -23.64
N HIS A 35 -1.98 11.25 -22.44
CA HIS A 35 -2.30 12.37 -21.55
C HIS A 35 -1.05 13.10 -21.05
N LEU A 36 0.02 12.37 -20.72
CA LEU A 36 1.30 12.97 -20.34
C LEU A 36 1.91 13.78 -21.50
N GLY A 37 1.77 13.30 -22.74
CA GLY A 37 2.17 14.04 -23.93
C GLY A 37 1.36 15.33 -24.11
N GLU A 38 0.06 15.29 -23.91
CA GLU A 38 -0.81 16.48 -23.92
C GLU A 38 -0.39 17.47 -22.81
N LEU A 39 -0.10 16.98 -21.61
CA LEU A 39 0.40 17.80 -20.49
C LEU A 39 1.78 18.42 -20.79
N ALA A 40 2.72 17.67 -21.32
CA ALA A 40 4.06 18.18 -21.66
C ALA A 40 4.01 19.30 -22.71
N ASN A 41 3.01 19.28 -23.60
CA ASN A 41 2.79 20.31 -24.62
C ASN A 41 1.97 21.51 -24.10
N ASN A 42 1.54 21.52 -22.83
CA ASN A 42 0.79 22.63 -22.28
C ASN A 42 1.67 23.90 -22.26
N PRO A 43 1.22 25.00 -22.92
CA PRO A 43 2.01 26.23 -23.00
C PRO A 43 2.19 26.95 -21.64
N LEU A 44 1.36 26.63 -20.65
CA LEU A 44 1.42 27.24 -19.32
C LEU A 44 2.52 26.63 -18.44
N LEU A 45 3.06 25.47 -18.78
CA LEU A 45 4.17 24.87 -18.06
C LEU A 45 5.47 25.60 -18.39
N ASN A 46 6.28 25.86 -17.36
CA ASN A 46 7.65 26.36 -17.52
C ASN A 46 8.58 25.24 -18.02
N LEU A 47 9.81 25.58 -18.37
CA LEU A 47 10.79 24.64 -18.91
C LEU A 47 11.08 23.48 -17.94
N GLN A 48 11.25 23.75 -16.66
CA GLN A 48 11.55 22.76 -15.63
C GLN A 48 10.38 21.78 -15.45
N GLN A 49 9.15 22.27 -15.44
CA GLN A 49 7.94 21.46 -15.35
C GLN A 49 7.77 20.57 -16.58
N LYS A 50 8.02 21.10 -17.78
CA LYS A 50 8.03 20.32 -19.02
C LYS A 50 9.08 19.21 -18.99
N GLN A 51 10.30 19.51 -18.55
CA GLN A 51 11.37 18.52 -18.39
C GLN A 51 10.98 17.40 -17.42
N TYR A 52 10.29 17.75 -16.33
CA TYR A 52 9.81 16.76 -15.36
C TYR A 52 8.77 15.81 -15.98
N VAL A 53 7.78 16.33 -16.70
CA VAL A 53 6.77 15.52 -17.38
C VAL A 53 7.39 14.67 -18.51
N GLN A 54 8.32 15.23 -19.28
CA GLN A 54 9.05 14.50 -20.32
C GLN A 54 9.88 13.36 -19.75
N LEU A 55 10.48 13.54 -18.55
CA LEU A 55 11.18 12.45 -17.87
C LEU A 55 10.22 11.32 -17.48
N ILE A 56 8.99 11.64 -17.03
CA ILE A 56 7.98 10.60 -16.76
C ILE A 56 7.66 9.81 -18.04
N ILE A 57 7.48 10.51 -19.16
CA ILE A 57 7.19 9.86 -20.46
C ILE A 57 8.33 8.93 -20.88
N SER A 58 9.56 9.38 -20.80
CA SER A 58 10.74 8.59 -21.20
C SER A 58 10.98 7.37 -20.31
N GLU A 59 10.65 7.47 -19.01
CA GLU A 59 10.82 6.39 -18.04
C GLU A 59 9.55 5.53 -17.84
N TRP A 60 8.48 5.83 -18.56
CA TRP A 60 7.15 5.24 -18.34
C TRP A 60 7.17 3.73 -18.17
N ASP A 61 7.80 3.01 -19.11
CA ASP A 61 7.78 1.55 -19.13
C ASP A 61 8.47 0.95 -17.90
N ASN A 62 9.47 1.64 -17.36
CA ASN A 62 10.16 1.27 -16.14
C ASN A 62 9.36 1.67 -14.89
N LEU A 63 8.78 2.88 -14.87
CA LEU A 63 8.10 3.43 -13.69
C LEU A 63 6.91 2.59 -13.25
N ILE A 64 6.13 2.05 -14.19
CA ILE A 64 4.91 1.30 -13.85
C ILE A 64 5.20 0.00 -13.12
N VAL A 65 6.31 -0.66 -13.45
CA VAL A 65 6.74 -1.92 -12.85
C VAL A 65 8.02 -1.75 -12.01
N LEU A 66 8.34 -0.53 -11.60
CA LEU A 66 9.53 -0.23 -10.81
C LEU A 66 9.44 -0.93 -9.44
N GLU A 67 10.40 -1.81 -9.19
CA GLU A 67 10.53 -2.54 -7.93
C GLU A 67 11.27 -1.70 -6.86
N PRO A 68 10.90 -1.79 -5.58
CA PRO A 68 11.64 -1.11 -4.51
C PRO A 68 13.05 -1.72 -4.35
N PRO A 69 14.06 -0.92 -3.93
CA PRO A 69 13.97 0.46 -3.47
C PRO A 69 13.91 1.47 -4.62
N PHE A 70 13.26 2.62 -4.38
CA PHE A 70 13.04 3.65 -5.40
C PHE A 70 14.10 4.76 -5.44
N ASP A 71 15.15 4.67 -4.62
CA ASP A 71 16.09 5.75 -4.33
C ASP A 71 16.76 6.34 -5.57
N ILE A 72 17.21 5.49 -6.50
CA ILE A 72 17.88 5.93 -7.74
C ILE A 72 16.90 6.75 -8.60
N THR A 73 15.68 6.29 -8.72
CA THR A 73 14.64 6.98 -9.49
C THR A 73 14.24 8.29 -8.80
N ILE A 74 14.07 8.27 -7.48
CA ILE A 74 13.78 9.47 -6.70
C ILE A 74 14.86 10.52 -6.93
N GLN A 75 16.14 10.20 -6.79
CA GLN A 75 17.24 11.13 -7.02
C GLN A 75 17.24 11.71 -8.44
N LYS A 76 16.83 10.93 -9.45
CA LYS A 76 16.73 11.39 -10.84
C LYS A 76 15.68 12.49 -11.00
N PHE A 77 14.51 12.33 -10.39
CA PHE A 77 13.43 13.31 -10.44
C PHE A 77 13.71 14.54 -9.56
N GLU A 78 14.32 14.36 -8.39
CA GLU A 78 14.65 15.44 -7.47
C GLU A 78 15.69 16.44 -8.04
N LYS A 79 16.51 16.01 -8.99
CA LYS A 79 17.41 16.92 -9.74
C LYS A 79 16.64 17.95 -10.57
N ILE A 80 15.38 17.67 -10.91
CA ILE A 80 14.55 18.61 -11.68
C ILE A 80 13.66 19.41 -10.71
N ILE A 81 12.81 18.73 -9.92
CA ILE A 81 11.96 19.35 -8.91
C ILE A 81 12.07 18.54 -7.61
N ALA A 82 12.50 19.19 -6.54
CA ALA A 82 12.63 18.55 -5.23
C ALA A 82 11.25 18.08 -4.70
N LYS A 83 11.20 16.89 -4.09
CA LYS A 83 9.97 16.28 -3.56
C LYS A 83 9.17 17.21 -2.63
N ASP A 84 9.86 18.00 -1.81
CA ASP A 84 9.21 18.90 -0.84
C ASP A 84 8.63 20.17 -1.48
N LYS A 85 9.05 20.51 -2.70
CA LYS A 85 8.48 21.59 -3.52
C LYS A 85 7.27 21.11 -4.32
N MET A 86 7.25 19.84 -4.74
CA MET A 86 6.25 19.29 -5.64
C MET A 86 4.79 19.51 -5.17
N PRO A 87 4.43 19.35 -3.88
CA PRO A 87 3.05 19.58 -3.44
C PRO A 87 2.53 21.00 -3.67
N ASN A 88 3.45 21.98 -3.72
CA ASN A 88 3.15 23.40 -3.90
C ASN A 88 3.54 23.90 -5.30
N GLU A 89 4.05 23.05 -6.17
CA GLU A 89 4.45 23.41 -7.53
C GLU A 89 3.22 23.72 -8.37
N GLN A 90 3.09 24.97 -8.76
CA GLN A 90 1.92 25.49 -9.47
C GLN A 90 2.30 25.95 -10.88
N PHE A 91 1.31 25.98 -11.78
CA PHE A 91 1.46 26.54 -13.12
C PHE A 91 0.13 27.20 -13.56
N GLY A 92 0.23 28.06 -14.60
CA GLY A 92 -0.89 28.84 -15.09
C GLY A 92 -0.96 30.24 -14.49
N ILE A 93 -1.82 31.08 -15.06
CA ILE A 93 -1.88 32.53 -14.77
C ILE A 93 -2.99 32.88 -13.77
N ASP A 94 -3.94 31.96 -13.54
CA ASP A 94 -5.10 32.25 -12.70
C ASP A 94 -4.78 32.06 -11.21
N LEU A 95 -4.45 33.18 -10.55
CA LEU A 95 -4.22 33.24 -9.10
C LEU A 95 -5.46 32.85 -8.26
N LYS A 96 -6.66 32.87 -8.85
CA LYS A 96 -7.89 32.48 -8.15
C LYS A 96 -8.18 30.98 -8.18
N SER A 97 -7.56 30.28 -9.14
CA SER A 97 -7.73 28.83 -9.28
C SER A 97 -6.38 28.19 -9.67
N PRO A 98 -5.41 28.12 -8.76
CA PRO A 98 -4.10 27.62 -9.05
C PRO A 98 -4.15 26.13 -9.40
N LYS A 99 -3.47 25.76 -10.50
CA LYS A 99 -3.28 24.36 -10.88
C LYS A 99 -1.99 23.83 -10.27
N PHE A 100 -2.08 22.70 -9.60
CA PHE A 100 -0.92 22.03 -8.99
C PHE A 100 -0.37 20.98 -9.94
N LEU A 101 0.92 21.05 -10.24
CA LEU A 101 1.57 20.15 -11.20
C LEU A 101 1.36 18.67 -10.83
N TYR A 102 1.50 18.31 -9.55
CA TYR A 102 1.33 16.92 -9.13
C TYR A 102 -0.08 16.39 -9.40
N LYS A 103 -1.13 17.23 -9.28
CA LYS A 103 -2.52 16.81 -9.55
C LYS A 103 -2.73 16.51 -11.02
N GLU A 104 -2.22 17.38 -11.90
CA GLU A 104 -2.30 17.18 -13.34
C GLU A 104 -1.51 15.94 -13.80
N ILE A 105 -0.33 15.69 -13.18
CA ILE A 105 0.42 14.46 -13.44
C ILE A 105 -0.37 13.23 -12.99
N VAL A 106 -0.95 13.24 -11.79
CA VAL A 106 -1.75 12.11 -11.25
C VAL A 106 -2.95 11.83 -12.15
N GLU A 107 -3.63 12.87 -12.65
CA GLU A 107 -4.73 12.77 -13.61
C GLU A 107 -4.24 12.22 -14.95
N ALA A 108 -3.15 12.77 -15.50
CA ALA A 108 -2.56 12.30 -16.76
C ALA A 108 -2.09 10.85 -16.68
N MET A 109 -1.59 10.40 -15.53
CA MET A 109 -1.23 9.01 -15.27
C MET A 109 -2.44 8.09 -15.05
N ARG A 110 -3.67 8.62 -15.13
CA ARG A 110 -4.92 7.85 -15.06
C ARG A 110 -5.11 7.10 -13.74
N TYR A 111 -4.72 7.72 -12.63
CA TYR A 111 -4.84 7.08 -11.32
C TYR A 111 -6.28 6.67 -10.97
N ASP A 112 -7.28 7.48 -11.31
CA ASP A 112 -8.69 7.14 -11.07
C ASP A 112 -9.08 5.86 -11.82
N TYR A 113 -8.63 5.71 -13.06
CA TYR A 113 -8.85 4.49 -13.84
C TYR A 113 -8.16 3.27 -13.20
N VAL A 114 -6.95 3.45 -12.68
CA VAL A 114 -6.26 2.39 -11.92
C VAL A 114 -7.09 1.99 -10.71
N GLN A 115 -7.56 2.94 -9.93
CA GLN A 115 -8.33 2.70 -8.72
C GLN A 115 -9.63 1.95 -8.99
N GLU A 116 -10.35 2.33 -10.04
CA GLU A 116 -11.67 1.78 -10.33
C GLU A 116 -11.65 0.47 -11.14
N LYS A 117 -10.74 0.35 -12.09
CA LYS A 117 -10.81 -0.70 -13.13
C LYS A 117 -9.66 -1.70 -13.09
N VAL A 118 -8.47 -1.28 -12.66
CA VAL A 118 -7.26 -2.11 -12.73
C VAL A 118 -6.95 -2.77 -11.40
N TYR A 119 -6.84 -1.98 -10.36
CA TYR A 119 -6.38 -2.43 -9.04
C TYR A 119 -7.30 -3.45 -8.35
N PRO A 120 -8.65 -3.40 -8.46
CA PRO A 120 -9.51 -4.42 -7.88
C PRO A 120 -9.23 -5.84 -8.38
N LYS A 121 -8.87 -5.99 -9.64
CA LYS A 121 -8.45 -7.28 -10.21
C LYS A 121 -7.07 -7.70 -9.71
N THR A 122 -6.18 -6.75 -9.60
CA THR A 122 -4.80 -6.94 -9.15
C THR A 122 -4.73 -7.43 -7.69
N ILE A 123 -5.47 -6.81 -6.77
CA ILE A 123 -5.49 -7.21 -5.35
C ILE A 123 -6.02 -8.64 -5.17
N ASN A 124 -7.01 -9.04 -5.97
CA ASN A 124 -7.54 -10.42 -5.96
C ASN A 124 -6.48 -11.44 -6.42
N GLN A 125 -5.70 -11.11 -7.45
CA GLN A 125 -4.60 -11.97 -7.93
C GLN A 125 -3.46 -12.08 -6.90
N LEU A 126 -3.22 -11.01 -6.12
CA LEU A 126 -2.24 -11.02 -5.03
C LEU A 126 -2.73 -11.80 -3.81
N GLY A 127 -4.03 -12.08 -3.69
CA GLY A 127 -4.62 -12.81 -2.58
C GLY A 127 -4.70 -12.03 -1.27
N ILE A 128 -4.64 -10.69 -1.33
CA ILE A 128 -4.74 -9.82 -0.15
C ILE A 128 -6.21 -9.75 0.30
N LYS A 129 -6.45 -9.90 1.60
CA LYS A 129 -7.79 -9.88 2.21
C LYS A 129 -7.91 -8.91 3.39
N THR A 130 -6.80 -8.36 3.85
CA THR A 130 -6.75 -7.46 5.00
C THR A 130 -5.89 -6.24 4.71
N CYS A 131 -6.13 -5.16 5.45
CA CYS A 131 -5.30 -3.97 5.42
C CYS A 131 -3.83 -4.31 5.67
N VAL A 132 -2.94 -3.92 4.77
CA VAL A 132 -1.51 -4.27 4.85
C VAL A 132 -0.83 -3.67 6.07
N TYR A 133 -1.37 -2.56 6.62
CA TYR A 133 -0.81 -1.88 7.76
C TYR A 133 -1.28 -2.41 9.12
N CYS A 134 -2.57 -2.54 9.34
CA CYS A 134 -3.07 -2.98 10.65
C CYS A 134 -3.42 -4.47 10.71
N ASN A 135 -3.66 -5.11 9.58
CA ASN A 135 -4.13 -6.50 9.47
C ASN A 135 -5.40 -6.83 10.27
N ALA A 136 -6.06 -5.83 10.84
CA ALA A 136 -7.26 -5.97 11.68
C ALA A 136 -8.56 -5.64 10.92
N GLN A 137 -8.45 -4.97 9.77
CA GLN A 137 -9.59 -4.61 8.93
C GLN A 137 -9.53 -5.36 7.61
N TYR A 138 -10.67 -5.85 7.14
CA TYR A 138 -10.76 -6.45 5.82
C TYR A 138 -10.44 -5.44 4.72
N ALA A 139 -9.72 -5.88 3.69
CA ALA A 139 -9.37 -5.12 2.50
C ALA A 139 -9.42 -6.06 1.29
N PHE A 140 -10.58 -6.13 0.64
CA PHE A 140 -10.80 -6.99 -0.52
C PHE A 140 -11.74 -6.32 -1.52
N SER A 141 -11.74 -6.84 -2.73
CA SER A 141 -12.72 -6.48 -3.76
C SER A 141 -13.54 -7.70 -4.16
N TYR A 142 -14.76 -7.47 -4.58
CA TYR A 142 -15.63 -8.48 -5.15
C TYR A 142 -16.41 -7.91 -6.32
N ASP A 143 -16.81 -8.78 -7.23
CA ASP A 143 -17.51 -8.45 -8.46
C ASP A 143 -18.79 -9.28 -8.54
N ASN A 144 -19.90 -8.66 -8.85
CA ASN A 144 -21.17 -9.33 -9.07
C ASN A 144 -21.53 -9.49 -10.57
N GLY A 145 -20.55 -9.32 -11.46
CA GLY A 145 -20.69 -9.36 -12.91
C GLY A 145 -21.18 -8.05 -13.54
N LYS A 146 -21.62 -7.06 -12.75
CA LYS A 146 -22.06 -5.74 -13.21
C LYS A 146 -21.23 -4.61 -12.64
N VAL A 147 -20.88 -4.70 -11.36
CA VAL A 147 -20.16 -3.67 -10.61
C VAL A 147 -19.11 -4.34 -9.73
N SER A 148 -17.89 -3.81 -9.75
CA SER A 148 -16.84 -4.16 -8.80
C SER A 148 -16.97 -3.30 -7.55
N PHE A 149 -16.94 -3.94 -6.38
CA PHE A 149 -16.95 -3.29 -5.08
C PHE A 149 -15.60 -3.45 -4.41
N GLN A 150 -15.17 -2.43 -3.68
CA GLN A 150 -13.96 -2.46 -2.87
C GLN A 150 -14.24 -1.80 -1.51
N ASN A 151 -13.71 -2.40 -0.43
CA ASN A 151 -13.83 -1.86 0.93
C ASN A 151 -12.50 -1.34 1.48
N TYR A 152 -11.57 -0.99 0.60
CA TYR A 152 -10.25 -0.46 0.92
C TYR A 152 -9.98 0.80 0.11
N GLU A 153 -8.99 1.54 0.55
CA GLU A 153 -8.35 2.62 -0.21
C GLU A 153 -6.97 2.16 -0.68
N ILE A 154 -6.51 2.74 -1.79
CA ILE A 154 -5.16 2.48 -2.30
C ILE A 154 -4.24 3.52 -1.68
N ASP A 155 -3.39 3.09 -0.77
CA ASP A 155 -2.30 3.94 -0.27
C ASP A 155 -1.10 3.89 -1.22
N HIS A 156 -0.40 5.00 -1.30
CA HIS A 156 0.88 5.11 -1.99
C HIS A 156 1.99 5.05 -0.94
N TRP A 157 2.80 4.01 -0.95
CA TRP A 157 3.92 3.89 -0.02
C TRP A 157 4.80 5.15 -0.05
N MET A 158 5.18 5.59 -1.26
CA MET A 158 5.73 6.92 -1.52
C MET A 158 4.60 7.85 -1.93
N PRO A 159 4.29 8.92 -1.17
CA PRO A 159 3.09 9.75 -1.36
C PRO A 159 3.01 10.40 -2.74
N LYS A 160 1.87 10.27 -3.41
CA LYS A 160 1.67 10.81 -4.77
C LYS A 160 1.79 12.33 -4.89
N SER A 161 1.60 13.08 -3.80
CA SER A 161 1.79 14.54 -3.81
C SER A 161 3.26 14.95 -3.91
N LYS A 162 4.16 14.13 -3.38
CA LYS A 162 5.61 14.34 -3.43
C LYS A 162 6.27 13.58 -4.59
N TYR A 163 5.75 12.41 -4.92
CA TYR A 163 6.26 11.48 -5.93
C TYR A 163 5.19 11.14 -6.98
N PRO A 164 4.66 12.15 -7.73
CA PRO A 164 3.52 11.93 -8.63
C PRO A 164 3.82 10.91 -9.74
N TYR A 165 5.07 10.78 -10.16
CA TYR A 165 5.52 9.79 -11.15
C TYR A 165 5.41 8.33 -10.68
N LEU A 166 5.23 8.09 -9.36
CA LEU A 166 4.99 6.76 -8.78
C LEU A 166 3.50 6.52 -8.47
N CYS A 167 2.59 7.42 -8.85
CA CYS A 167 1.18 7.32 -8.44
C CYS A 167 0.45 6.11 -9.03
N THR A 168 0.93 5.56 -10.15
CA THR A 168 0.40 4.35 -10.78
C THR A 168 1.46 3.24 -10.89
N SER A 169 2.59 3.36 -10.16
CA SER A 169 3.59 2.29 -10.08
C SER A 169 3.05 1.14 -9.24
N PHE A 170 3.01 -0.06 -9.82
CA PHE A 170 2.43 -1.25 -9.19
C PHE A 170 2.97 -1.49 -7.78
N PHE A 171 4.28 -1.48 -7.61
CA PHE A 171 4.94 -1.76 -6.33
C PHE A 171 4.88 -0.61 -5.31
N ASN A 172 4.35 0.56 -5.70
CA ASN A 172 4.07 1.68 -4.81
C ASN A 172 2.65 1.64 -4.23
N LEU A 173 1.75 0.81 -4.80
CA LEU A 173 0.34 0.75 -4.42
C LEU A 173 0.10 -0.34 -3.36
N GLN A 174 -0.57 0.03 -2.28
CA GLN A 174 -0.85 -0.86 -1.14
C GLN A 174 -2.32 -0.74 -0.69
N PRO A 175 -3.06 -1.87 -0.58
CA PRO A 175 -4.44 -1.80 -0.10
C PRO A 175 -4.47 -1.57 1.41
N SER A 176 -5.13 -0.53 1.84
CA SER A 176 -5.23 -0.14 3.24
C SER A 176 -6.67 0.19 3.64
N CYS A 177 -6.98 0.09 4.91
CA CYS A 177 -8.25 0.60 5.41
C CYS A 177 -8.22 2.14 5.44
N PRO A 178 -9.38 2.82 5.36
CA PRO A 178 -9.45 4.28 5.35
C PRO A 178 -8.77 4.94 6.55
N LYS A 179 -8.86 4.31 7.73
CA LYS A 179 -8.20 4.81 8.94
C LYS A 179 -6.68 4.85 8.79
N CYS A 180 -6.07 3.75 8.34
CA CYS A 180 -4.62 3.69 8.16
C CYS A 180 -4.16 4.63 7.05
N ASN A 181 -4.86 4.66 5.91
CA ASN A 181 -4.54 5.56 4.82
C ASN A 181 -4.56 7.04 5.27
N LYS A 182 -5.62 7.44 5.97
CA LYS A 182 -5.73 8.80 6.51
C LYS A 182 -4.63 9.12 7.54
N SER A 183 -4.27 8.16 8.40
CA SER A 183 -3.23 8.37 9.43
C SER A 183 -1.85 8.54 8.82
N LYS A 184 -1.53 7.79 7.76
CA LYS A 184 -0.28 7.94 7.01
C LYS A 184 -0.26 9.24 6.23
N SER A 185 -1.35 9.56 5.51
CA SER A 185 -1.46 10.77 4.68
C SER A 185 -0.25 10.91 3.71
N SER A 186 0.30 12.12 3.59
CA SER A 186 1.47 12.42 2.73
C SER A 186 2.82 12.37 3.46
N LYS A 187 2.87 11.74 4.63
CA LYS A 187 4.12 11.58 5.39
C LYS A 187 5.08 10.65 4.66
N ASP A 188 6.33 11.05 4.55
CA ASP A 188 7.44 10.27 3.99
C ASP A 188 8.72 10.33 4.85
N ASP A 189 8.67 11.06 5.95
CA ASP A 189 9.70 11.15 7.00
C ASP A 189 9.69 9.90 7.91
N ILE A 190 8.51 9.32 8.10
CA ILE A 190 8.32 8.05 8.80
C ILE A 190 7.74 7.07 7.82
N LEU A 191 8.57 6.18 7.25
CA LEU A 191 8.11 5.19 6.30
C LEU A 191 7.45 4.01 7.01
N PRO A 192 6.21 3.69 6.61
CA PRO A 192 5.54 2.50 7.10
C PRO A 192 6.11 1.24 6.45
N PHE A 193 5.52 0.13 6.81
CA PHE A 193 5.72 -1.17 6.19
C PHE A 193 5.53 -1.12 4.65
N CYS A 194 6.58 -1.52 3.91
CA CYS A 194 6.47 -1.77 2.47
C CYS A 194 5.94 -3.18 2.22
N LEU A 195 4.92 -3.30 1.38
CA LEU A 195 4.28 -4.58 1.09
C LEU A 195 5.20 -5.56 0.37
N TYR A 196 6.10 -5.07 -0.47
CA TYR A 196 6.91 -5.90 -1.36
C TYR A 196 8.36 -5.98 -0.91
N THR A 197 8.99 -7.14 -1.14
CA THR A 197 10.40 -7.38 -0.81
C THR A 197 11.03 -8.39 -1.77
N HIS A 198 12.34 -8.22 -2.04
CA HIS A 198 13.18 -9.22 -2.72
C HIS A 198 13.73 -10.28 -1.76
N ASP A 199 13.68 -10.01 -0.46
CA ASP A 199 14.29 -10.84 0.57
C ASP A 199 13.25 -11.75 1.24
N GLY A 200 13.32 -13.05 0.94
CA GLY A 200 12.45 -14.07 1.52
C GLY A 200 12.53 -14.16 3.05
N SER A 201 13.65 -13.76 3.65
CA SER A 201 13.82 -13.75 5.12
C SER A 201 12.99 -12.65 5.80
N LYS A 202 12.61 -11.61 5.05
CA LYS A 202 11.84 -10.45 5.51
C LYS A 202 10.33 -10.54 5.30
N LEU A 203 9.81 -11.71 4.90
CA LEU A 203 8.38 -11.88 4.62
C LEU A 203 7.49 -11.63 5.84
N ASN A 204 7.92 -12.04 7.03
CA ASN A 204 7.18 -11.91 8.27
C ASN A 204 7.97 -11.02 9.27
N PRO A 205 7.93 -9.70 9.10
CA PRO A 205 8.73 -8.79 9.92
C PRO A 205 8.15 -8.56 11.32
N PHE A 206 6.89 -8.95 11.56
CA PHE A 206 6.18 -8.69 12.80
C PHE A 206 5.78 -9.97 13.51
N ASP A 207 5.80 -9.89 14.84
CA ASP A 207 5.30 -10.92 15.73
C ASP A 207 4.29 -10.33 16.73
N PHE A 208 3.28 -11.14 17.06
CA PHE A 208 2.33 -10.88 18.13
C PHE A 208 2.44 -11.98 19.17
N SER A 209 2.57 -11.62 20.43
CA SER A 209 2.66 -12.56 21.53
C SER A 209 1.82 -12.09 22.71
N ILE A 210 1.57 -12.98 23.66
CA ILE A 210 0.91 -12.64 24.92
C ILE A 210 1.99 -12.54 25.98
N LEU A 211 1.94 -11.50 26.80
CA LEU A 211 2.85 -11.39 27.94
C LEU A 211 2.62 -12.58 28.89
N HIS A 212 3.65 -13.36 29.17
CA HIS A 212 3.54 -14.62 29.94
C HIS A 212 2.84 -14.42 31.28
N VAL A 213 3.22 -13.39 32.06
CA VAL A 213 2.60 -13.08 33.34
C VAL A 213 1.11 -12.79 33.19
N SER A 214 0.72 -12.03 32.15
CA SER A 214 -0.68 -11.71 31.90
C SER A 214 -1.50 -12.93 31.47
N CYS A 215 -0.89 -13.86 30.76
CA CYS A 215 -1.50 -15.13 30.41
C CYS A 215 -1.74 -16.00 31.67
N ALA A 216 -0.76 -16.08 32.57
CA ALA A 216 -0.90 -16.81 33.83
C ALA A 216 -2.01 -16.19 34.72
N GLN A 217 -2.06 -14.86 34.82
CA GLN A 217 -3.14 -14.16 35.53
C GLN A 217 -4.51 -14.48 34.94
N TYR A 218 -4.64 -14.40 33.62
CA TYR A 218 -5.89 -14.77 32.93
C TYR A 218 -6.31 -16.22 33.22
N LEU A 219 -5.38 -17.18 33.16
CA LEU A 219 -5.67 -18.59 33.41
C LEU A 219 -6.13 -18.85 34.86
N ALA A 220 -5.66 -18.05 35.82
CA ALA A 220 -6.04 -18.14 37.23
C ALA A 220 -7.37 -17.46 37.54
N THR A 221 -7.70 -16.36 36.87
CA THR A 221 -8.85 -15.51 37.20
C THR A 221 -9.98 -15.61 36.20
N HIS A 222 -9.72 -16.09 34.98
CA HIS A 222 -10.60 -16.01 33.82
C HIS A 222 -11.03 -14.56 33.47
N ASP A 223 -10.27 -13.58 33.95
CA ASP A 223 -10.48 -12.17 33.61
C ASP A 223 -9.71 -11.80 32.35
N ARG A 224 -10.43 -11.64 31.24
CA ARG A 224 -9.87 -11.25 29.94
C ARG A 224 -9.09 -9.93 29.98
N ASP A 225 -9.46 -9.02 30.88
CA ASP A 225 -8.81 -7.71 30.96
C ASP A 225 -7.36 -7.80 31.47
N MET A 226 -6.98 -8.92 32.08
CA MET A 226 -5.60 -9.22 32.46
C MET A 226 -4.68 -9.45 31.25
N LEU A 227 -5.23 -9.91 30.11
CA LEU A 227 -4.42 -10.20 28.91
C LEU A 227 -3.70 -8.96 28.39
N ARG A 228 -2.44 -9.13 27.99
CA ARG A 228 -1.61 -8.10 27.37
C ARG A 228 -0.99 -8.65 26.09
N ILE A 229 -1.33 -8.01 24.96
CA ILE A 229 -0.84 -8.37 23.62
C ILE A 229 0.41 -7.54 23.37
N ILE A 230 1.50 -8.18 22.99
CA ILE A 230 2.76 -7.55 22.65
C ILE A 230 2.92 -7.58 21.13
N PHE A 231 3.15 -6.41 20.55
CA PHE A 231 3.53 -6.23 19.16
C PHE A 231 5.03 -5.97 19.09
N SER A 232 5.73 -6.71 18.23
CA SER A 232 7.17 -6.57 18.03
C SER A 232 7.54 -6.68 16.56
N SER A 233 8.74 -6.24 16.21
CA SER A 233 9.30 -6.38 14.86
C SER A 233 10.72 -6.94 14.93
N LYS A 234 11.05 -7.76 13.93
CA LYS A 234 12.41 -8.26 13.69
C LYS A 234 13.31 -7.21 13.01
N GLU A 235 12.69 -6.16 12.45
CA GLU A 235 13.40 -5.08 11.76
C GLU A 235 13.50 -3.86 12.68
N PRO A 236 14.73 -3.32 12.88
CA PRO A 236 14.95 -2.15 13.73
C PRO A 236 14.12 -0.94 13.27
N GLY A 237 13.48 -0.25 14.21
CA GLY A 237 12.70 0.96 13.95
C GLY A 237 11.33 0.73 13.29
N LEU A 238 11.08 -0.43 12.69
CA LEU A 238 9.83 -0.66 11.95
C LEU A 238 8.62 -0.72 12.89
N LYS A 239 8.75 -1.35 14.08
CA LYS A 239 7.69 -1.36 15.10
C LYS A 239 7.31 0.06 15.51
N GLU A 240 8.32 0.89 15.79
CA GLU A 240 8.17 2.27 16.23
C GLU A 240 7.47 3.10 15.15
N ASN A 241 7.85 2.94 13.89
CA ASN A 241 7.20 3.59 12.76
C ASN A 241 5.72 3.20 12.65
N MET A 242 5.43 1.90 12.77
CA MET A 242 4.05 1.39 12.71
C MET A 242 3.20 1.87 13.89
N ASP A 243 3.77 1.95 15.09
CA ASP A 243 3.07 2.48 16.27
C ASP A 243 2.86 3.99 16.18
N THR A 244 3.84 4.75 15.69
CA THR A 244 3.72 6.20 15.50
C THR A 244 2.64 6.54 14.47
N LEU A 245 2.58 5.79 13.36
CA LEU A 245 1.61 6.05 12.29
C LEU A 245 0.23 5.50 12.59
N PHE A 246 0.15 4.28 13.14
CA PHE A 246 -1.08 3.50 13.16
C PHE A 246 -1.51 3.03 14.55
N HIS A 247 -0.71 3.25 15.59
CA HIS A 247 -0.98 2.82 16.98
C HIS A 247 -1.28 1.32 17.08
N ILE A 248 -0.50 0.48 16.38
CA ILE A 248 -0.76 -0.98 16.27
C ILE A 248 -0.80 -1.64 17.65
N SER A 249 0.17 -1.35 18.51
CA SER A 249 0.20 -1.89 19.88
C SER A 249 -1.09 -1.61 20.64
N THR A 250 -1.62 -0.38 20.54
CA THR A 250 -2.88 0.01 21.20
C THR A 250 -4.10 -0.62 20.55
N GLN A 251 -4.14 -0.64 19.19
CA GLN A 251 -5.26 -1.25 18.48
C GLN A 251 -5.46 -2.72 18.85
N TYR A 252 -4.37 -3.48 18.96
CA TYR A 252 -4.45 -4.91 19.26
C TYR A 252 -4.86 -5.21 20.71
N GLN A 253 -4.72 -4.28 21.66
CA GLN A 253 -5.30 -4.46 23.00
C GLN A 253 -6.84 -4.54 22.97
N ALA A 254 -7.49 -4.03 21.92
CA ALA A 254 -8.93 -4.17 21.77
C ALA A 254 -9.37 -5.60 21.31
N HIS A 255 -8.43 -6.45 20.89
CA HIS A 255 -8.70 -7.81 20.41
C HIS A 255 -8.39 -8.91 21.43
N LYS A 256 -8.53 -8.61 22.74
CA LYS A 256 -8.32 -9.58 23.80
C LYS A 256 -9.31 -10.75 23.75
N ASP A 257 -10.51 -10.51 23.25
CA ASP A 257 -11.53 -11.55 22.99
C ASP A 257 -11.05 -12.59 21.97
N VAL A 258 -10.37 -12.15 20.91
CA VAL A 258 -9.76 -13.05 19.92
C VAL A 258 -8.63 -13.87 20.55
N VAL A 259 -7.82 -13.23 21.41
CA VAL A 259 -6.73 -13.92 22.14
C VAL A 259 -7.29 -14.95 23.10
N GLU A 260 -8.34 -14.61 23.84
CA GLU A 260 -9.06 -15.53 24.71
C GLU A 260 -9.55 -16.75 23.93
N GLU A 261 -10.23 -16.54 22.80
CA GLU A 261 -10.69 -17.63 21.92
C GLU A 261 -9.53 -18.52 21.45
N LEU A 262 -8.38 -17.95 21.09
CA LEU A 262 -7.19 -18.70 20.69
C LEU A 262 -6.62 -19.55 21.83
N ILE A 263 -6.62 -19.03 23.09
CA ILE A 263 -6.21 -19.78 24.28
C ILE A 263 -7.14 -20.98 24.48
N TRP A 264 -8.46 -20.77 24.42
CA TRP A 264 -9.46 -21.82 24.53
C TRP A 264 -9.31 -22.87 23.43
N LYS A 265 -9.14 -22.46 22.20
CA LYS A 265 -8.89 -23.37 21.07
C LYS A 265 -7.63 -24.20 21.28
N LYS A 266 -6.54 -23.61 21.79
CA LYS A 266 -5.31 -24.33 22.08
C LYS A 266 -5.51 -25.38 23.19
N GLN A 267 -6.37 -25.13 24.20
CA GLN A 267 -6.69 -26.10 25.25
C GLN A 267 -7.53 -27.24 24.73
N ILE A 268 -8.55 -26.95 23.92
CA ILE A 268 -9.47 -27.95 23.36
C ILE A 268 -8.79 -28.78 22.27
N TYR A 269 -8.12 -28.12 21.30
CA TYR A 269 -7.45 -28.77 20.17
C TYR A 269 -5.99 -29.08 20.50
N ASN A 270 -5.75 -29.79 21.60
CA ASN A 270 -4.42 -30.28 21.97
C ASN A 270 -3.98 -31.45 21.07
N SER A 271 -2.73 -31.89 21.21
CA SER A 271 -2.14 -32.97 20.40
C SER A 271 -2.94 -34.29 20.45
N THR A 272 -3.65 -34.55 21.53
CA THR A 272 -4.47 -35.76 21.72
C THR A 272 -5.70 -35.71 20.82
N ILE A 273 -6.41 -34.59 20.76
CA ILE A 273 -7.60 -34.44 19.90
C ILE A 273 -7.20 -34.42 18.43
N LEU A 274 -6.13 -33.69 18.05
CA LEU A 274 -5.60 -33.70 16.68
C LEU A 274 -5.12 -35.09 16.23
N GLY A 275 -4.67 -35.93 17.16
CA GLY A 275 -4.33 -37.33 16.91
C GLY A 275 -5.55 -38.18 16.56
N ILE A 276 -6.70 -37.93 17.19
CA ILE A 276 -7.95 -38.66 16.93
C ILE A 276 -8.51 -38.35 15.54
N TYR A 277 -8.39 -37.12 15.08
CA TYR A 277 -8.91 -36.69 13.75
C TYR A 277 -7.98 -37.08 12.57
N LYS A 278 -6.73 -37.48 12.81
CA LYS A 278 -5.83 -37.96 11.75
C LYS A 278 -6.11 -39.41 11.32
N PHE A 279 -6.94 -40.13 12.01
CA PHE A 279 -7.26 -41.54 11.76
C PHE A 279 -8.71 -41.79 11.23
N ARG A 280 -9.33 -40.77 10.62
CA ARG A 280 -10.63 -40.99 9.94
C ARG A 280 -10.52 -40.46 8.48
#